data_2925690702fb61e16fd7176579fb85fb
#
_entry.id   2925690702fb61e16fd7176579fb85fb
#
_cell.length_a   1.000
_cell.length_b   1.000
_cell.length_c   1.000
_cell.angle_alpha   90.00
_cell.angle_beta   90.00
_cell.angle_gamma   90.00
#
_symmetry.space_group_name_H-M   'P 1'
#
loop_
_entity.id
_entity.type
_entity.pdbx_description
1 polymer ?
#
loop_
_entity_poly.entity_id
_entity_poly.type
_entity_poly.pdbx_seq_one_letter_code
_entity_poly.pdbx_strand_id
1 'polypeptide(L)'
;GAGPAGISAAIYAARARLNTLWIERKFAQGGQIVDTYEVDNYPGLPGINGMELGEKMAAHAEKLGLTPLRENVVSVETEVKIIRTKKNEYRARTVILAFGAAHRTLGVPGEEALSGMGVSYCATCDGAFFRDRTVAVIGGGNVAAEDAILLSRTCKKVYVIHRRDKMRADQILQEKLFACE
;
A
#
# COMPACT_ATOMS: atom_id res chain seq x y z
N GLY A 1 1.55 6.59 10.98
CA GLY A 1 1.39 5.43 10.11
C GLY A 1 2.53 4.44 10.26
N ALA A 2 2.25 3.15 10.09
CA ALA A 2 3.22 2.06 10.14
C ALA A 2 3.37 1.34 8.78
N GLY A 3 3.27 2.08 7.69
CA GLY A 3 3.76 1.68 6.38
C GLY A 3 5.27 1.89 6.26
N PRO A 4 5.90 1.56 5.12
CA PRO A 4 7.34 1.66 4.93
C PRO A 4 7.94 3.01 5.32
N ALA A 5 7.28 4.12 4.97
CA ALA A 5 7.74 5.46 5.32
C ALA A 5 7.73 5.71 6.83
N GLY A 6 6.64 5.33 7.52
CA GLY A 6 6.52 5.50 8.97
C GLY A 6 7.48 4.61 9.76
N ILE A 7 7.65 3.35 9.33
CA ILE A 7 8.61 2.42 9.94
C ILE A 7 10.04 2.95 9.76
N SER A 8 10.40 3.40 8.57
CA SER A 8 11.72 3.98 8.30
C SER A 8 11.99 5.19 9.19
N ALA A 9 11.03 6.12 9.28
CA ALA A 9 11.13 7.28 10.17
C ALA A 9 11.31 6.87 11.64
N ALA A 10 10.54 5.88 12.12
CA ALA A 10 10.64 5.36 13.48
C ALA A 10 12.02 4.76 13.76
N ILE A 11 12.56 3.96 12.83
CA ILE A 11 13.91 3.37 12.94
C ILE A 11 14.97 4.47 13.10
N TYR A 12 14.93 5.50 12.25
CA TYR A 12 15.91 6.58 12.33
C TYR A 12 15.75 7.43 13.59
N ALA A 13 14.52 7.67 14.04
CA ALA A 13 14.26 8.37 15.29
C ALA A 13 14.80 7.59 16.53
N ALA A 14 14.62 6.27 16.55
CA ALA A 14 15.17 5.40 17.58
C ALA A 14 16.71 5.42 17.59
N ARG A 15 17.32 5.33 16.40
CA ARG A 15 18.78 5.39 16.26
C ARG A 15 19.35 6.73 16.73
N ALA A 16 18.63 7.82 16.52
CA ALA A 16 18.98 9.14 17.00
C ALA A 16 18.62 9.37 18.49
N ARG A 17 18.11 8.37 19.18
CA ARG A 17 17.68 8.46 20.60
C ARG A 17 16.66 9.57 20.86
N LEU A 18 15.81 9.86 19.89
CA LEU A 18 14.74 10.83 20.06
C LEU A 18 13.61 10.27 20.90
N ASN A 19 13.01 11.12 21.75
CA ASN A 19 11.75 10.78 22.41
C ASN A 19 10.63 10.81 21.38
N THR A 20 10.23 9.63 20.93
CA THR A 20 9.36 9.45 19.75
C THR A 20 8.07 8.77 20.13
N LEU A 21 6.95 9.39 19.77
CA LEU A 21 5.63 8.75 19.75
C LEU A 21 5.32 8.33 18.31
N TRP A 22 5.12 7.04 18.09
CA TRP A 22 4.76 6.46 16.81
C TRP A 22 3.31 5.97 16.85
N ILE A 23 2.43 6.48 15.99
CA ILE A 23 0.98 6.19 16.03
C ILE A 23 0.56 5.46 14.75
N GLU A 24 -0.19 4.37 14.91
CA GLU A 24 -0.82 3.60 13.83
C GLU A 24 -2.20 3.11 14.27
N ARG A 25 -3.17 3.16 13.36
CA ARG A 25 -4.54 2.69 13.65
C ARG A 25 -4.73 1.19 13.45
N LYS A 26 -4.07 0.60 12.44
CA LYS A 26 -4.19 -0.83 12.09
C LYS A 26 -3.32 -1.69 12.99
N PHE A 27 -3.72 -2.93 13.22
CA PHE A 27 -2.90 -3.92 13.93
C PHE A 27 -1.72 -4.39 13.08
N ALA A 28 -1.96 -4.70 11.80
CA ALA A 28 -0.91 -5.08 10.88
C ALA A 28 -0.04 -3.86 10.54
N GLN A 29 1.28 -4.06 10.56
CA GLN A 29 2.26 -3.10 10.11
C GLN A 29 2.66 -3.41 8.66
N GLY A 30 3.23 -2.43 7.96
CA GLY A 30 3.61 -2.55 6.55
C GLY A 30 2.75 -1.68 5.61
N GLY A 31 1.60 -1.17 6.08
CA GLY A 31 0.74 -0.29 5.27
C GLY A 31 0.18 -1.01 4.04
N GLN A 32 0.21 -0.36 2.87
CA GLN A 32 -0.29 -0.94 1.62
C GLN A 32 0.62 -2.03 1.04
N ILE A 33 1.89 -2.09 1.43
CA ILE A 33 2.80 -3.09 0.88
C ILE A 33 2.38 -4.52 1.22
N VAL A 34 1.63 -4.71 2.31
CA VAL A 34 1.15 -6.03 2.74
C VAL A 34 0.18 -6.66 1.74
N ASP A 35 -0.46 -5.85 0.90
CA ASP A 35 -1.40 -6.28 -0.13
C ASP A 35 -0.68 -6.65 -1.45
N THR A 36 0.64 -6.46 -1.54
CA THR A 36 1.44 -6.73 -2.75
C THR A 36 1.89 -8.19 -2.75
N TYR A 37 1.58 -8.91 -3.82
CA TYR A 37 1.96 -10.33 -3.96
C TYR A 37 3.47 -10.51 -4.01
N GLU A 38 4.16 -9.70 -4.82
CA GLU A 38 5.60 -9.81 -5.11
C GLU A 38 6.20 -8.41 -5.22
N VAL A 39 7.25 -8.13 -4.46
CA VAL A 39 7.96 -6.84 -4.44
C VAL A 39 9.34 -7.02 -5.03
N ASP A 40 9.52 -6.58 -6.28
CA ASP A 40 10.78 -6.70 -7.03
C ASP A 40 11.71 -5.50 -6.89
N ASN A 41 11.19 -4.37 -6.41
CA ASN A 41 11.89 -3.09 -6.38
C ASN A 41 12.41 -2.69 -4.99
N TYR A 42 12.43 -3.64 -4.03
CA TYR A 42 13.03 -3.40 -2.72
C TYR A 42 14.48 -3.93 -2.69
N PRO A 43 15.50 -3.05 -2.55
CA PRO A 43 16.90 -3.45 -2.63
C PRO A 43 17.25 -4.53 -1.60
N GLY A 44 17.91 -5.59 -2.07
CA GLY A 44 18.38 -6.71 -1.23
C GLY A 44 17.34 -7.81 -0.97
N LEU A 45 16.08 -7.60 -1.35
CA LEU A 45 15.00 -8.59 -1.16
C LEU A 45 14.10 -8.68 -2.42
N PRO A 46 14.66 -8.97 -3.60
CA PRO A 46 13.86 -9.09 -4.81
C PRO A 46 12.91 -10.30 -4.71
N GLY A 47 11.68 -10.13 -5.20
CA GLY A 47 10.67 -11.19 -5.19
C GLY A 47 10.05 -11.49 -3.82
N ILE A 48 10.31 -10.68 -2.80
CA ILE A 48 9.71 -10.88 -1.48
C ILE A 48 8.20 -10.59 -1.51
N ASN A 49 7.42 -11.39 -0.77
CA ASN A 49 6.02 -11.09 -0.53
C ASN A 49 5.87 -9.84 0.34
N GLY A 50 4.88 -8.99 0.02
CA GLY A 50 4.69 -7.72 0.71
C GLY A 50 4.33 -7.85 2.19
N MET A 51 3.61 -8.90 2.59
CA MET A 51 3.34 -9.20 4.00
C MET A 51 4.66 -9.49 4.73
N GLU A 52 5.48 -10.39 4.20
CA GLU A 52 6.78 -10.75 4.77
C GLU A 52 7.72 -9.53 4.84
N LEU A 53 7.72 -8.68 3.82
CA LEU A 53 8.50 -7.45 3.84
C LEU A 53 8.03 -6.51 4.95
N GLY A 54 6.71 -6.33 5.10
CA GLY A 54 6.11 -5.54 6.17
C GLY A 54 6.52 -6.04 7.56
N GLU A 55 6.46 -7.35 7.77
CA GLU A 55 6.89 -8.01 9.02
C GLU A 55 8.38 -7.80 9.31
N LYS A 56 9.26 -7.98 8.31
CA LYS A 56 10.70 -7.74 8.46
C LYS A 56 11.01 -6.28 8.82
N MET A 57 10.32 -5.33 8.20
CA MET A 57 10.47 -3.91 8.51
C MET A 57 9.99 -3.60 9.93
N ALA A 58 8.85 -4.13 10.34
CA ALA A 58 8.30 -3.97 11.68
C ALA A 58 9.22 -4.54 12.75
N ALA A 59 9.70 -5.77 12.56
CA ALA A 59 10.65 -6.43 13.46
C ALA A 59 11.95 -5.63 13.64
N HIS A 60 12.40 -4.90 12.60
CA HIS A 60 13.56 -4.02 12.74
C HIS A 60 13.28 -2.84 13.69
N ALA A 61 12.11 -2.20 13.62
CA ALA A 61 11.73 -1.14 14.55
C ALA A 61 11.59 -1.66 15.99
N GLU A 62 11.01 -2.84 16.15
CA GLU A 62 10.83 -3.49 17.46
C GLU A 62 12.16 -3.83 18.13
N LYS A 63 13.17 -4.31 17.39
CA LYS A 63 14.53 -4.52 17.89
C LYS A 63 15.19 -3.25 18.44
N LEU A 64 14.75 -2.08 17.97
CA LEU A 64 15.19 -0.78 18.47
C LEU A 64 14.32 -0.23 19.61
N GLY A 65 13.38 -1.05 20.12
CA GLY A 65 12.52 -0.71 21.24
C GLY A 65 11.31 0.17 20.86
N LEU A 66 10.96 0.29 19.57
CA LEU A 66 9.81 1.05 19.13
C LEU A 66 8.66 0.15 18.67
N THR A 67 7.51 0.34 19.30
CA THR A 67 6.22 -0.23 18.86
C THR A 67 5.22 0.89 18.65
N PRO A 68 4.34 0.80 17.64
CA PRO A 68 3.36 1.84 17.41
C PRO A 68 2.24 1.82 18.45
N LEU A 69 1.89 3.01 18.93
CA LEU A 69 0.69 3.22 19.72
C LEU A 69 -0.55 3.03 18.83
N ARG A 70 -1.47 2.17 19.25
CA ARG A 70 -2.67 1.80 18.49
C ARG A 70 -3.79 2.80 18.71
N GLU A 71 -3.72 3.90 17.98
CA GLU A 71 -4.72 4.96 18.00
C GLU A 71 -5.03 5.49 16.59
N ASN A 72 -6.23 6.02 16.43
CA ASN A 72 -6.67 6.65 15.19
C ASN A 72 -6.54 8.17 15.30
N VAL A 73 -5.60 8.74 14.55
CA VAL A 73 -5.45 10.19 14.45
C VAL A 73 -6.64 10.77 13.68
N VAL A 74 -7.28 11.77 14.26
CA VAL A 74 -8.45 12.46 13.68
C VAL A 74 -8.11 13.86 13.19
N SER A 75 -7.12 14.52 13.78
CA SER A 75 -6.63 15.81 13.30
C SER A 75 -5.17 16.06 13.67
N VAL A 76 -4.53 16.91 12.88
CA VAL A 76 -3.16 17.42 13.14
C VAL A 76 -3.18 18.92 12.91
N GLU A 77 -2.83 19.69 13.94
CA GLU A 77 -2.58 21.12 13.84
C GLU A 77 -1.08 21.34 13.58
N THR A 78 -0.75 21.69 12.36
CA THR A 78 0.65 21.73 11.90
C THR A 78 1.45 22.91 12.46
N GLU A 79 0.80 24.01 12.79
CA GLU A 79 1.47 25.20 13.36
C GLU A 79 1.97 24.94 14.79
N VAL A 80 1.08 24.45 15.64
CA VAL A 80 1.37 24.19 17.07
C VAL A 80 1.78 22.74 17.36
N LYS A 81 1.82 21.87 16.35
CA LYS A 81 2.20 20.46 16.41
C LYS A 81 1.35 19.66 17.43
N ILE A 82 0.04 19.88 17.38
CA ILE A 82 -0.92 19.13 18.18
C ILE A 82 -1.53 18.03 17.33
N ILE A 83 -1.48 16.80 17.84
CA ILE A 83 -2.03 15.61 17.22
C ILE A 83 -3.20 15.13 18.10
N ARG A 84 -4.40 15.05 17.54
CA ARG A 84 -5.56 14.49 18.24
C ARG A 84 -5.93 13.15 17.70
N THR A 85 -6.14 12.23 18.60
CA THR A 85 -6.71 10.92 18.32
C THR A 85 -8.16 10.88 18.87
N LYS A 86 -8.84 9.76 18.68
CA LYS A 86 -10.15 9.57 19.32
C LYS A 86 -10.09 9.49 20.85
N LYS A 87 -8.89 9.28 21.42
CA LYS A 87 -8.68 9.04 22.85
C LYS A 87 -7.91 10.15 23.55
N ASN A 88 -6.89 10.70 22.90
CA ASN A 88 -5.89 11.55 23.51
C ASN A 88 -5.49 12.73 22.63
N GLU A 89 -4.85 13.71 23.24
CA GLU A 89 -4.12 14.80 22.58
C GLU A 89 -2.64 14.70 22.89
N TYR A 90 -1.81 14.87 21.86
CA TYR A 90 -0.36 14.83 21.96
C TYR A 90 0.24 16.09 21.42
N ARG A 91 1.32 16.58 22.04
CA ARG A 91 2.10 17.72 21.57
C ARG A 91 3.51 17.28 21.25
N ALA A 92 4.04 17.76 20.14
CA ALA A 92 5.39 17.44 19.69
C ALA A 92 6.13 18.68 19.20
N ARG A 93 7.45 18.63 19.16
CA ARG A 93 8.27 19.68 18.50
C ARG A 93 8.26 19.55 17.00
N THR A 94 8.18 18.30 16.52
CA THR A 94 8.13 17.97 15.09
C THR A 94 7.15 16.83 14.86
N VAL A 95 6.54 16.79 13.67
CA VAL A 95 5.61 15.73 13.26
C VAL A 95 6.02 15.22 11.88
N ILE A 96 6.12 13.91 11.73
CA ILE A 96 6.31 13.24 10.44
C ILE A 96 4.97 12.63 10.04
N LEU A 97 4.44 13.07 8.90
CA LEU A 97 3.19 12.59 8.34
C LEU A 97 3.47 11.45 7.36
N ALA A 98 3.15 10.21 7.76
CA ALA A 98 3.34 9.00 6.97
C ALA A 98 1.99 8.29 6.77
N PHE A 99 0.99 9.01 6.28
CA PHE A 99 -0.41 8.56 6.20
C PHE A 99 -0.67 7.47 5.16
N GLY A 100 0.27 7.26 4.22
CA GLY A 100 0.08 6.40 3.07
C GLY A 100 -0.89 7.02 2.05
N ALA A 101 -1.52 6.14 1.28
CA ALA A 101 -2.51 6.52 0.27
C ALA A 101 -3.71 5.57 0.32
N ALA A 102 -4.78 5.94 -0.34
CA ALA A 102 -5.92 5.08 -0.64
C ALA A 102 -6.06 4.97 -2.16
N HIS A 103 -6.66 3.89 -2.65
CA HIS A 103 -7.01 3.76 -4.06
C HIS A 103 -7.97 4.87 -4.47
N ARG A 104 -7.92 5.24 -5.73
CA ARG A 104 -8.89 6.16 -6.32
C ARG A 104 -10.05 5.37 -6.88
N THR A 105 -11.24 5.85 -6.63
CA THR A 105 -12.43 5.39 -7.33
C THR A 105 -12.48 5.97 -8.74
N LEU A 106 -13.15 5.27 -9.66
CA LEU A 106 -13.42 5.77 -11.02
C LEU A 106 -14.55 6.79 -11.02
N GLY A 107 -15.48 6.67 -10.07
CA GLY A 107 -16.68 7.47 -9.99
C GLY A 107 -17.72 7.09 -11.05
N VAL A 108 -17.73 5.84 -11.51
CA VAL A 108 -18.68 5.35 -12.51
C VAL A 108 -19.90 4.68 -11.84
N PRO A 109 -21.07 4.70 -12.48
CA PRO A 109 -22.25 4.03 -11.96
C PRO A 109 -21.98 2.55 -11.70
N GLY A 110 -22.41 2.06 -10.52
CA GLY A 110 -22.24 0.66 -10.13
C GLY A 110 -20.93 0.33 -9.43
N GLU A 111 -19.91 1.19 -9.47
CA GLU A 111 -18.61 0.91 -8.85
C GLU A 111 -18.73 0.59 -7.36
N GLU A 112 -19.42 1.43 -6.59
CA GLU A 112 -19.61 1.24 -5.16
C GLU A 112 -20.55 0.05 -4.86
N ALA A 113 -21.64 -0.06 -5.61
CA ALA A 113 -22.63 -1.13 -5.42
C ALA A 113 -22.07 -2.52 -5.71
N LEU A 114 -21.09 -2.64 -6.63
CA LEU A 114 -20.46 -3.89 -7.03
C LEU A 114 -19.10 -4.12 -6.33
N SER A 115 -18.70 -3.25 -5.42
CA SER A 115 -17.47 -3.43 -4.65
C SER A 115 -17.53 -4.72 -3.82
N GLY A 116 -16.56 -5.61 -4.03
CA GLY A 116 -16.54 -6.96 -3.46
C GLY A 116 -17.46 -7.98 -4.17
N MET A 117 -18.25 -7.57 -5.17
CA MET A 117 -19.14 -8.43 -5.94
C MET A 117 -18.86 -8.39 -7.46
N GLY A 118 -17.68 -7.97 -7.85
CA GLY A 118 -17.27 -7.85 -9.26
C GLY A 118 -16.34 -6.68 -9.50
N VAL A 119 -16.34 -5.67 -8.64
CA VAL A 119 -15.36 -4.60 -8.60
C VAL A 119 -14.43 -4.82 -7.41
N SER A 120 -13.13 -4.83 -7.68
CA SER A 120 -12.07 -4.95 -6.67
C SER A 120 -10.98 -3.92 -6.91
N TYR A 121 -10.27 -3.56 -5.85
CA TYR A 121 -9.09 -2.69 -5.87
C TYR A 121 -7.82 -3.43 -5.44
N CYS A 122 -7.89 -4.76 -5.33
CA CYS A 122 -6.78 -5.61 -4.93
C CYS A 122 -6.83 -6.93 -5.71
N ALA A 123 -6.09 -7.01 -6.81
CA ALA A 123 -6.04 -8.25 -7.60
C ALA A 123 -5.44 -9.42 -6.82
N THR A 124 -4.48 -9.15 -5.94
CA THR A 124 -3.88 -10.17 -5.06
C THR A 124 -4.90 -10.76 -4.08
N CYS A 125 -5.80 -9.90 -3.52
CA CYS A 125 -6.81 -10.32 -2.55
C CYS A 125 -7.92 -11.13 -3.21
N ASP A 126 -8.42 -10.64 -4.33
CA ASP A 126 -9.69 -11.09 -4.92
C ASP A 126 -9.52 -11.84 -6.25
N GLY A 127 -8.34 -11.80 -6.86
CA GLY A 127 -8.09 -12.34 -8.20
C GLY A 127 -8.43 -13.82 -8.34
N ALA A 128 -8.28 -14.59 -7.26
CA ALA A 128 -8.64 -16.03 -7.25
C ALA A 128 -10.13 -16.29 -7.52
N PHE A 129 -11.04 -15.37 -7.18
CA PHE A 129 -12.48 -15.47 -7.43
C PHE A 129 -12.83 -15.31 -8.92
N PHE A 130 -11.91 -14.76 -9.70
CA PHE A 130 -12.09 -14.50 -11.14
C PHE A 130 -11.32 -15.46 -12.03
N ARG A 131 -10.85 -16.60 -11.48
CA ARG A 131 -10.23 -17.67 -12.27
C ARG A 131 -11.14 -18.06 -13.44
N ASP A 132 -10.52 -18.24 -14.62
CA ASP A 132 -11.19 -18.61 -15.88
C ASP A 132 -12.27 -17.60 -16.36
N ARG A 133 -12.33 -16.42 -15.74
CA ARG A 133 -13.22 -15.32 -16.14
C ARG A 133 -12.51 -14.31 -17.03
N THR A 134 -13.31 -13.52 -17.73
CA THR A 134 -12.83 -12.32 -18.42
C THR A 134 -12.92 -11.15 -17.47
N VAL A 135 -11.82 -10.43 -17.31
CA VAL A 135 -11.71 -9.29 -16.38
C VAL A 135 -11.20 -8.05 -17.10
N ALA A 136 -11.43 -6.88 -16.51
CA ALA A 136 -10.89 -5.62 -16.97
C ALA A 136 -10.11 -4.95 -15.85
N VAL A 137 -8.87 -4.55 -16.12
CA VAL A 137 -8.04 -3.74 -15.23
C VAL A 137 -8.07 -2.30 -15.72
N ILE A 138 -8.53 -1.40 -14.88
CA ILE A 138 -8.67 0.02 -15.21
C ILE A 138 -7.50 0.81 -14.65
N GLY A 139 -6.62 1.27 -15.49
CA GLY A 139 -5.46 2.06 -15.08
C GLY A 139 -4.31 1.99 -16.07
N GLY A 140 -3.21 2.68 -15.79
CA GLY A 140 -2.01 2.69 -16.62
C GLY A 140 -0.74 3.03 -15.83
N GLY A 141 -0.78 2.88 -14.50
CA GLY A 141 0.39 2.97 -13.62
C GLY A 141 0.90 1.58 -13.25
N ASN A 142 1.94 1.53 -12.39
CA ASN A 142 2.58 0.29 -11.95
C ASN A 142 1.58 -0.72 -11.40
N VAL A 143 0.73 -0.31 -10.48
CA VAL A 143 -0.30 -1.19 -9.87
C VAL A 143 -1.19 -1.85 -10.94
N ALA A 144 -1.66 -1.07 -11.92
CA ALA A 144 -2.51 -1.63 -12.97
C ALA A 144 -1.76 -2.63 -13.86
N ALA A 145 -0.48 -2.39 -14.14
CA ALA A 145 0.36 -3.31 -14.90
C ALA A 145 0.63 -4.59 -14.10
N GLU A 146 0.99 -4.47 -12.84
CA GLU A 146 1.23 -5.60 -11.92
C GLU A 146 -0.02 -6.46 -11.74
N ASP A 147 -1.18 -5.83 -11.48
CA ASP A 147 -2.47 -6.50 -11.35
C ASP A 147 -2.86 -7.24 -12.65
N ALA A 148 -2.65 -6.63 -13.81
CA ALA A 148 -2.95 -7.26 -15.09
C ALA A 148 -2.03 -8.47 -15.35
N ILE A 149 -0.74 -8.36 -15.06
CA ILE A 149 0.23 -9.47 -15.15
C ILE A 149 -0.15 -10.61 -14.18
N LEU A 150 -0.57 -10.28 -12.97
CA LEU A 150 -1.02 -11.29 -12.00
C LEU A 150 -2.26 -12.02 -12.50
N LEU A 151 -3.27 -11.27 -12.93
CA LEU A 151 -4.55 -11.81 -13.39
C LEU A 151 -4.40 -12.62 -14.69
N SER A 152 -3.47 -12.28 -15.57
CA SER A 152 -3.21 -13.05 -16.81
C SER A 152 -2.82 -14.51 -16.54
N ARG A 153 -2.28 -14.80 -15.37
CA ARG A 153 -1.87 -16.17 -14.97
C ARG A 153 -3.06 -17.10 -14.69
N THR A 154 -4.23 -16.55 -14.37
CA THR A 154 -5.37 -17.34 -13.88
C THR A 154 -6.69 -17.01 -14.55
N CYS A 155 -6.85 -15.83 -15.11
CA CYS A 155 -8.05 -15.43 -15.81
C CYS A 155 -8.01 -15.88 -17.27
N LYS A 156 -9.19 -16.12 -17.84
CA LYS A 156 -9.33 -16.48 -19.27
C LYS A 156 -8.89 -15.36 -20.20
N LYS A 157 -9.15 -14.12 -19.83
CA LYS A 157 -8.79 -12.93 -20.60
C LYS A 157 -8.74 -11.71 -19.69
N VAL A 158 -7.72 -10.87 -19.88
CA VAL A 158 -7.55 -9.61 -19.18
C VAL A 158 -7.54 -8.47 -20.18
N TYR A 159 -8.47 -7.52 -20.01
CA TYR A 159 -8.44 -6.26 -20.73
C TYR A 159 -7.79 -5.20 -19.87
N VAL A 160 -6.81 -4.46 -20.40
CA VAL A 160 -6.27 -3.27 -19.73
C VAL A 160 -6.88 -2.04 -20.38
N ILE A 161 -7.61 -1.27 -19.59
CA ILE A 161 -8.32 -0.08 -20.05
C ILE A 161 -7.61 1.16 -19.50
N HIS A 162 -7.05 1.96 -20.39
CA HIS A 162 -6.36 3.19 -20.06
C HIS A 162 -6.82 4.35 -20.92
N ARG A 163 -7.05 5.52 -20.32
CA ARG A 163 -7.59 6.71 -21.00
C ARG A 163 -6.58 7.49 -21.85
N ARG A 164 -5.29 7.13 -21.82
CA ARG A 164 -4.20 7.79 -22.53
C ARG A 164 -3.53 6.84 -23.49
N ASP A 165 -2.87 7.36 -24.51
CA ASP A 165 -2.16 6.56 -25.52
C ASP A 165 -0.91 5.86 -24.95
N LYS A 166 -0.35 6.35 -23.84
CA LYS A 166 0.84 5.79 -23.20
C LYS A 166 0.59 5.50 -21.72
N MET A 167 0.98 4.31 -21.29
CA MET A 167 1.01 3.95 -19.86
C MET A 167 2.05 4.78 -19.11
N ARG A 168 1.85 4.92 -17.80
CA ARG A 168 2.79 5.57 -16.88
C ARG A 168 3.53 4.56 -16.01
N ALA A 169 3.26 3.27 -16.21
CA ALA A 169 3.99 2.20 -15.57
C ALA A 169 5.46 2.22 -15.99
N ASP A 170 6.33 1.72 -15.15
CA ASP A 170 7.75 1.57 -15.44
C ASP A 170 7.95 0.70 -16.69
N GLN A 171 8.99 1.00 -17.47
CA GLN A 171 9.25 0.34 -18.74
C GLN A 171 9.31 -1.19 -18.60
N ILE A 172 9.98 -1.67 -17.57
CA ILE A 172 10.09 -3.10 -17.28
C ILE A 172 8.75 -3.79 -17.03
N LEU A 173 7.80 -3.09 -16.41
CA LEU A 173 6.45 -3.60 -16.18
C LEU A 173 5.63 -3.60 -17.46
N GLN A 174 5.79 -2.57 -18.31
CA GLN A 174 5.15 -2.54 -19.62
C GLN A 174 5.65 -3.68 -20.50
N GLU A 175 6.95 -3.95 -20.54
CA GLU A 175 7.54 -5.06 -21.27
C GLU A 175 7.01 -6.42 -20.79
N LYS A 176 6.96 -6.63 -19.46
CA LYS A 176 6.36 -7.84 -18.88
C LYS A 176 4.87 -7.98 -19.23
N LEU A 177 4.11 -6.88 -19.18
CA LEU A 177 2.68 -6.87 -19.49
C LEU A 177 2.41 -7.21 -20.96
N PHE A 178 3.14 -6.60 -21.88
CA PHE A 178 2.97 -6.84 -23.32
C PHE A 178 3.51 -8.21 -23.77
N ALA A 179 4.31 -8.89 -22.95
CA ALA A 179 4.76 -10.24 -23.16
C ALA A 179 3.76 -11.31 -22.66
N CYS A 180 2.67 -10.90 -21.96
CA CYS A 180 1.62 -11.83 -21.56
C CYS A 180 0.80 -12.25 -22.80
N GLU A 181 0.65 -13.57 -23.02
CA GLU A 181 -0.18 -14.17 -24.09
C GLU A 181 -1.68 -14.20 -23.72
#